data_8aa116b393a56629a5fb2bd81f63cf06
#
_entry.id   8aa116b393a56629a5fb2bd81f63cf06
#
_cell.length_a   1.000
_cell.length_b   1.000
_cell.length_c   1.000
_cell.angle_alpha   90.00
_cell.angle_beta   90.00
_cell.angle_gamma   90.00
#
_symmetry.space_group_name_H-M   'P 1'
#
loop_
_entity.id
_entity.type
_entity.pdbx_description
1 polymer ?
#
loop_
_entity_poly.entity_id
_entity_poly.type
_entity_poly.pdbx_seq_one_letter_code
_entity_poly.pdbx_strand_id
1 'polypeptide(L)'
;MTAPSGLPLVTGAAGFAGGHLVEHLLENEAAVAAWGHGPVPPASQASERVSWTTVDITDAEAVAAALAETRPSAVFHCAGIADVHSTWSDSATALRVNVLGTHNLLTALERLELDAPVLITGSALVYRPSDTALSEDSPIGPASPYGVSKLAQELVGLAARGRVIVTRPFNHAGPRQAPAYATSSFARQIVEAEAGIREPVLEVGNLDARRDITDVRDTVRAYRLLMEKGRARRPYNVCRGEAFRVGDLLEALVRQSKAAIEVRTDPARLRPNDLPVLLGDPSRLAHDTGWSPRIPIEQTLRDLLDYWRQMVSGKGVPH
;
A
#
# COMPACT_ATOMS: atom_id res chain seq x y z
N MET A 1 7.08 -13.63 -29.67
CA MET A 1 5.95 -13.61 -28.73
C MET A 1 5.25 -12.29 -28.94
N THR A 2 4.00 -12.28 -29.37
CA THR A 2 3.17 -11.06 -29.49
C THR A 2 2.93 -10.52 -28.07
N ALA A 3 3.10 -9.21 -27.89
CA ALA A 3 2.75 -8.56 -26.63
C ALA A 3 1.28 -8.87 -26.28
N PRO A 4 0.95 -9.15 -25.01
CA PRO A 4 -0.44 -9.37 -24.63
C PRO A 4 -1.28 -8.13 -24.97
N SER A 5 -2.43 -8.35 -25.59
CA SER A 5 -3.26 -7.29 -26.16
C SER A 5 -4.20 -6.60 -25.18
N GLY A 6 -4.08 -6.88 -23.89
CA GLY A 6 -4.96 -6.35 -22.85
C GLY A 6 -4.39 -5.14 -22.11
N LEU A 7 -5.23 -4.49 -21.29
CA LEU A 7 -4.82 -3.42 -20.39
C LEU A 7 -4.15 -4.00 -19.12
N PRO A 8 -3.21 -3.27 -18.47
CA PRO A 8 -2.80 -3.63 -17.12
C PRO A 8 -3.99 -3.49 -16.16
N LEU A 9 -4.16 -4.50 -15.30
CA LEU A 9 -5.22 -4.53 -14.28
C LEU A 9 -4.66 -4.20 -12.90
N VAL A 10 -5.31 -3.28 -12.19
CA VAL A 10 -5.06 -3.01 -10.78
C VAL A 10 -6.28 -3.45 -9.97
N THR A 11 -6.13 -4.48 -9.12
CA THR A 11 -7.16 -4.81 -8.14
C THR A 11 -6.95 -4.00 -6.86
N GLY A 12 -8.02 -3.68 -6.13
CA GLY A 12 -7.93 -2.76 -4.99
C GLY A 12 -7.60 -1.32 -5.41
N ALA A 13 -7.97 -0.95 -6.63
CA ALA A 13 -7.67 0.35 -7.24
C ALA A 13 -8.28 1.54 -6.49
N ALA A 14 -9.36 1.34 -5.70
CA ALA A 14 -9.94 2.36 -4.83
C ALA A 14 -9.13 2.59 -3.54
N GLY A 15 -8.17 1.71 -3.23
CA GLY A 15 -7.31 1.80 -2.04
C GLY A 15 -6.18 2.82 -2.21
N PHE A 16 -5.47 3.07 -1.10
CA PHE A 16 -4.39 4.06 -1.06
C PHE A 16 -3.30 3.80 -2.11
N ALA A 17 -2.62 2.66 -2.04
CA ALA A 17 -1.56 2.32 -2.99
C ALA A 17 -2.12 2.02 -4.39
N GLY A 18 -3.29 1.36 -4.48
CA GLY A 18 -3.92 1.02 -5.75
C GLY A 18 -4.29 2.26 -6.58
N GLY A 19 -4.85 3.31 -5.96
CA GLY A 19 -5.17 4.55 -6.63
C GLY A 19 -3.94 5.28 -7.17
N HIS A 20 -2.87 5.39 -6.37
CA HIS A 20 -1.59 5.95 -6.85
C HIS A 20 -0.96 5.11 -7.96
N LEU A 21 -1.14 3.78 -7.92
CA LEU A 21 -0.63 2.91 -8.98
C LEU A 21 -1.39 3.12 -10.29
N VAL A 22 -2.72 3.26 -10.26
CA VAL A 22 -3.51 3.59 -11.45
C VAL A 22 -3.00 4.89 -12.10
N GLU A 23 -2.82 5.96 -11.31
CA GLU A 23 -2.28 7.23 -11.79
C GLU A 23 -0.88 7.06 -12.41
N HIS A 24 0.01 6.35 -11.71
CA HIS A 24 1.37 6.12 -12.20
C HIS A 24 1.42 5.29 -13.49
N LEU A 25 0.53 4.29 -13.64
CA LEU A 25 0.43 3.52 -14.88
C LEU A 25 -0.07 4.38 -16.03
N LEU A 26 -1.03 5.28 -15.80
CA LEU A 26 -1.55 6.19 -16.83
C LEU A 26 -0.52 7.19 -17.36
N GLU A 27 0.60 7.40 -16.69
CA GLU A 27 1.73 8.19 -17.23
C GLU A 27 2.39 7.50 -18.42
N ASN A 28 2.31 6.16 -18.50
CA ASN A 28 3.04 5.34 -19.46
C ASN A 28 2.12 4.45 -20.34
N GLU A 29 0.91 4.17 -19.86
CA GLU A 29 -0.07 3.32 -20.53
C GLU A 29 -1.21 4.16 -21.12
N ALA A 30 -1.79 3.70 -22.23
CA ALA A 30 -2.93 4.37 -22.86
C ALA A 30 -4.18 4.33 -21.97
N ALA A 31 -4.41 3.22 -21.30
CA ALA A 31 -5.52 2.99 -20.39
C ALA A 31 -5.18 1.92 -19.34
N VAL A 32 -5.96 1.84 -18.27
CA VAL A 32 -5.80 0.90 -17.14
C VAL A 32 -7.15 0.29 -16.79
N ALA A 33 -7.20 -1.03 -16.56
CA ALA A 33 -8.34 -1.68 -15.95
C ALA A 33 -8.21 -1.59 -14.42
N ALA A 34 -9.27 -1.20 -13.75
CA ALA A 34 -9.29 -0.96 -12.31
C ALA A 34 -10.43 -1.74 -11.65
N TRP A 35 -10.11 -2.60 -10.68
CA TRP A 35 -11.10 -3.31 -9.88
C TRP A 35 -11.14 -2.76 -8.46
N GLY A 36 -12.37 -2.48 -7.97
CA GLY A 36 -12.63 -2.06 -6.61
C GLY A 36 -13.77 -2.86 -5.98
N HIS A 37 -13.83 -2.83 -4.64
CA HIS A 37 -14.96 -3.34 -3.88
C HIS A 37 -15.78 -2.14 -3.42
N GLY A 38 -16.90 -1.89 -4.06
CA GLY A 38 -17.76 -0.75 -3.78
C GLY A 38 -17.81 0.31 -4.91
N PRO A 39 -18.37 1.47 -4.65
CA PRO A 39 -18.58 2.50 -5.68
C PRO A 39 -17.26 3.03 -6.24
N VAL A 40 -17.29 3.35 -7.52
CA VAL A 40 -16.14 3.97 -8.20
C VAL A 40 -15.80 5.30 -7.54
N PRO A 41 -14.53 5.54 -7.15
CA PRO A 41 -14.14 6.84 -6.62
C PRO A 41 -14.43 7.96 -7.61
N PRO A 42 -14.96 9.14 -7.16
CA PRO A 42 -15.29 10.25 -8.05
C PRO A 42 -14.13 10.68 -8.96
N ALA A 43 -12.91 10.69 -8.45
CA ALA A 43 -11.71 11.00 -9.23
C ALA A 43 -11.45 10.02 -10.38
N SER A 44 -11.78 8.74 -10.20
CA SER A 44 -11.61 7.71 -11.23
C SER A 44 -12.71 7.74 -12.29
N GLN A 45 -13.87 8.34 -11.98
CA GLN A 45 -14.97 8.52 -12.94
C GLN A 45 -14.66 9.60 -14.01
N ALA A 46 -13.72 10.50 -13.71
CA ALA A 46 -13.38 11.62 -14.58
C ALA A 46 -12.42 11.23 -15.73
N SER A 47 -11.84 10.04 -15.74
CA SER A 47 -10.90 9.61 -16.77
C SER A 47 -11.46 8.50 -17.64
N GLU A 48 -11.71 8.80 -18.92
CA GLU A 48 -12.06 7.81 -19.96
C GLU A 48 -10.95 6.74 -20.16
N ARG A 49 -9.77 6.96 -19.60
CA ARG A 49 -8.63 6.04 -19.67
C ARG A 49 -8.63 4.96 -18.58
N VAL A 50 -9.62 4.97 -17.67
CA VAL A 50 -9.78 3.95 -16.63
C VAL A 50 -11.05 3.16 -16.85
N SER A 51 -10.90 1.87 -17.18
CA SER A 51 -12.02 0.93 -17.23
C SER A 51 -12.27 0.37 -15.84
N TRP A 52 -13.33 0.84 -15.18
CA TRP A 52 -13.64 0.47 -13.81
C TRP A 52 -14.65 -0.65 -13.71
N THR A 53 -14.34 -1.68 -12.91
CA THR A 53 -15.26 -2.79 -12.61
C THR A 53 -15.35 -3.02 -11.09
N THR A 54 -16.58 -3.18 -10.57
CA THR A 54 -16.78 -3.59 -9.17
C THR A 54 -16.71 -5.10 -9.07
N VAL A 55 -15.72 -5.61 -8.30
CA VAL A 55 -15.48 -7.05 -8.13
C VAL A 55 -15.21 -7.34 -6.67
N ASP A 56 -15.98 -8.28 -6.09
CA ASP A 56 -15.60 -8.90 -4.82
C ASP A 56 -14.56 -9.98 -5.08
N ILE A 57 -13.33 -9.75 -4.65
CA ILE A 57 -12.23 -10.68 -4.86
C ILE A 57 -12.45 -12.03 -4.16
N THR A 58 -13.36 -12.10 -3.18
CA THR A 58 -13.70 -13.33 -2.45
C THR A 58 -14.74 -14.18 -3.17
N ASP A 59 -15.39 -13.66 -4.21
CA ASP A 59 -16.30 -14.37 -5.09
C ASP A 59 -15.55 -14.92 -6.31
N ALA A 60 -15.32 -16.23 -6.35
CA ALA A 60 -14.55 -16.89 -7.39
C ALA A 60 -15.18 -16.76 -8.79
N GLU A 61 -16.52 -16.80 -8.87
CA GLU A 61 -17.22 -16.71 -10.16
C GLU A 61 -17.23 -15.27 -10.68
N ALA A 62 -17.43 -14.27 -9.81
CA ALA A 62 -17.31 -12.87 -10.16
C ALA A 62 -15.90 -12.53 -10.66
N VAL A 63 -14.85 -13.04 -10.00
CA VAL A 63 -13.45 -12.88 -10.41
C VAL A 63 -13.22 -13.53 -11.78
N ALA A 64 -13.70 -14.75 -12.00
CA ALA A 64 -13.51 -15.45 -13.27
C ALA A 64 -14.23 -14.73 -14.42
N ALA A 65 -15.47 -14.29 -14.22
CA ALA A 65 -16.24 -13.53 -15.20
C ALA A 65 -15.54 -12.20 -15.58
N ALA A 66 -15.12 -11.44 -14.58
CA ALA A 66 -14.41 -10.17 -14.79
C ALA A 66 -13.05 -10.35 -15.49
N LEU A 67 -12.29 -11.43 -15.19
CA LEU A 67 -11.04 -11.75 -15.91
C LEU A 67 -11.30 -12.16 -17.36
N ALA A 68 -12.34 -12.93 -17.63
CA ALA A 68 -12.70 -13.33 -18.98
C ALA A 68 -13.02 -12.13 -19.89
N GLU A 69 -13.63 -11.09 -19.33
CA GLU A 69 -13.93 -9.82 -19.99
C GLU A 69 -12.68 -8.94 -20.12
N THR A 70 -11.95 -8.73 -19.01
CA THR A 70 -10.80 -7.81 -18.95
C THR A 70 -9.61 -8.32 -19.76
N ARG A 71 -9.32 -9.62 -19.75
CA ARG A 71 -8.15 -10.30 -20.38
C ARG A 71 -6.86 -9.47 -20.20
N PRO A 72 -6.40 -9.24 -18.97
CA PRO A 72 -5.35 -8.27 -18.67
C PRO A 72 -4.00 -8.66 -19.26
N SER A 73 -3.18 -7.65 -19.62
CA SER A 73 -1.78 -7.84 -20.02
C SER A 73 -0.85 -8.11 -18.84
N ALA A 74 -1.21 -7.58 -17.66
CA ALA A 74 -0.51 -7.78 -16.38
C ALA A 74 -1.50 -7.51 -15.25
N VAL A 75 -1.29 -8.09 -14.07
CA VAL A 75 -2.14 -7.88 -12.89
C VAL A 75 -1.31 -7.36 -11.72
N PHE A 76 -1.67 -6.18 -11.21
CA PHE A 76 -1.17 -5.64 -9.96
C PHE A 76 -2.21 -5.91 -8.87
N HIS A 77 -1.97 -6.93 -8.06
CA HIS A 77 -2.92 -7.36 -7.03
C HIS A 77 -2.69 -6.58 -5.74
N CYS A 78 -3.37 -5.43 -5.63
CA CYS A 78 -3.36 -4.56 -4.45
C CYS A 78 -4.60 -4.74 -3.55
N ALA A 79 -5.59 -5.54 -3.99
CA ALA A 79 -6.76 -5.84 -3.17
C ALA A 79 -6.36 -6.61 -1.91
N GLY A 80 -6.82 -6.15 -0.76
CA GLY A 80 -6.52 -6.77 0.52
C GLY A 80 -6.90 -5.91 1.71
N ILE A 81 -7.05 -6.53 2.85
CA ILE A 81 -7.16 -5.84 4.13
C ILE A 81 -5.75 -5.38 4.53
N ALA A 82 -5.58 -4.09 4.75
CA ALA A 82 -4.29 -3.46 5.09
C ALA A 82 -4.24 -2.91 6.53
N ASP A 83 -5.39 -2.77 7.21
CA ASP A 83 -5.45 -2.28 8.58
C ASP A 83 -5.07 -3.39 9.57
N VAL A 84 -3.86 -3.25 10.13
CA VAL A 84 -3.32 -4.19 11.13
C VAL A 84 -4.20 -4.25 12.37
N HIS A 85 -4.81 -3.11 12.77
CA HIS A 85 -5.58 -3.04 14.01
C HIS A 85 -6.89 -3.84 13.91
N SER A 86 -7.65 -3.68 12.83
CA SER A 86 -8.90 -4.39 12.61
C SER A 86 -8.73 -5.91 12.54
N THR A 87 -7.56 -6.40 12.14
CA THR A 87 -7.29 -7.84 12.04
C THR A 87 -7.17 -8.55 13.40
N TRP A 88 -6.96 -7.81 14.50
CA TRP A 88 -7.00 -8.41 15.84
C TRP A 88 -8.41 -8.78 16.28
N SER A 89 -9.41 -8.03 15.84
CA SER A 89 -10.83 -8.31 16.10
C SER A 89 -11.48 -9.22 15.06
N ASP A 90 -11.01 -9.15 13.79
CA ASP A 90 -11.56 -9.92 12.67
C ASP A 90 -10.44 -10.46 11.75
N SER A 91 -9.73 -11.46 12.26
CA SER A 91 -8.70 -12.16 11.49
C SER A 91 -9.28 -13.02 10.35
N ALA A 92 -10.52 -13.49 10.51
CA ALA A 92 -11.19 -14.34 9.52
C ALA A 92 -11.41 -13.56 8.20
N THR A 93 -11.87 -12.31 8.29
CA THR A 93 -12.03 -11.45 7.11
C THR A 93 -10.68 -11.18 6.44
N ALA A 94 -9.61 -10.94 7.23
CA ALA A 94 -8.27 -10.77 6.64
C ALA A 94 -7.79 -12.03 5.88
N LEU A 95 -7.99 -13.22 6.42
CA LEU A 95 -7.67 -14.47 5.73
C LEU A 95 -8.52 -14.66 4.47
N ARG A 96 -9.81 -14.40 4.56
CA ARG A 96 -10.72 -14.54 3.42
C ARG A 96 -10.32 -13.60 2.28
N VAL A 97 -10.10 -12.32 2.56
CA VAL A 97 -9.77 -11.34 1.52
C VAL A 97 -8.35 -11.54 1.01
N ASN A 98 -7.34 -11.61 1.90
CA ASN A 98 -5.94 -11.65 1.49
C ASN A 98 -5.56 -13.01 0.88
N VAL A 99 -6.04 -14.12 1.44
CA VAL A 99 -5.63 -15.46 1.01
C VAL A 99 -6.58 -16.02 -0.03
N LEU A 100 -7.89 -16.15 0.30
CA LEU A 100 -8.87 -16.71 -0.63
C LEU A 100 -9.03 -15.81 -1.85
N GLY A 101 -9.08 -14.47 -1.68
CA GLY A 101 -9.16 -13.55 -2.81
C GLY A 101 -7.97 -13.67 -3.77
N THR A 102 -6.76 -13.81 -3.25
CA THR A 102 -5.56 -14.08 -4.08
C THR A 102 -5.63 -15.44 -4.77
N HIS A 103 -6.08 -16.47 -4.05
CA HIS A 103 -6.30 -17.81 -4.62
C HIS A 103 -7.31 -17.78 -5.78
N ASN A 104 -8.45 -17.12 -5.59
CA ASN A 104 -9.47 -16.99 -6.63
C ASN A 104 -8.92 -16.33 -7.89
N LEU A 105 -8.18 -15.22 -7.74
CA LEU A 105 -7.54 -14.51 -8.85
C LEU A 105 -6.59 -15.43 -9.63
N LEU A 106 -5.66 -16.09 -8.94
CA LEU A 106 -4.64 -16.93 -9.56
C LEU A 106 -5.25 -18.18 -10.22
N THR A 107 -6.23 -18.81 -9.56
CA THR A 107 -6.94 -19.98 -10.11
C THR A 107 -7.76 -19.59 -11.35
N ALA A 108 -8.41 -18.44 -11.34
CA ALA A 108 -9.18 -17.98 -12.50
C ALA A 108 -8.26 -17.64 -13.70
N LEU A 109 -7.09 -17.02 -13.47
CA LEU A 109 -6.08 -16.81 -14.52
C LEU A 109 -5.63 -18.13 -15.14
N GLU A 110 -5.35 -19.16 -14.31
CA GLU A 110 -4.95 -20.50 -14.78
C GLU A 110 -6.08 -21.18 -15.57
N ARG A 111 -7.32 -21.20 -15.05
CA ARG A 111 -8.50 -21.82 -15.70
C ARG A 111 -8.86 -21.18 -17.04
N LEU A 112 -8.64 -19.87 -17.18
CA LEU A 112 -8.90 -19.11 -18.40
C LEU A 112 -7.70 -19.09 -19.36
N GLU A 113 -6.62 -19.79 -19.02
CA GLU A 113 -5.36 -19.85 -19.79
C GLU A 113 -4.82 -18.44 -20.12
N LEU A 114 -4.91 -17.50 -19.16
CA LEU A 114 -4.41 -16.15 -19.28
C LEU A 114 -2.97 -16.06 -18.79
N ASP A 115 -2.01 -15.88 -19.72
CA ASP A 115 -0.58 -15.74 -19.40
C ASP A 115 -0.23 -14.29 -19.01
N ALA A 116 -0.93 -13.76 -18.01
CA ALA A 116 -0.69 -12.44 -17.47
C ALA A 116 0.24 -12.53 -16.23
N PRO A 117 1.38 -11.82 -16.22
CA PRO A 117 2.21 -11.73 -15.03
C PRO A 117 1.46 -11.06 -13.89
N VAL A 118 1.67 -11.54 -12.66
CA VAL A 118 0.98 -11.04 -11.46
C VAL A 118 2.01 -10.51 -10.46
N LEU A 119 1.81 -9.28 -9.99
CA LEU A 119 2.50 -8.75 -8.83
C LEU A 119 1.53 -8.74 -7.65
N ILE A 120 1.93 -9.38 -6.55
CA ILE A 120 1.15 -9.46 -5.30
C ILE A 120 1.76 -8.53 -4.26
N THR A 121 0.94 -7.65 -3.69
CA THR A 121 1.37 -6.79 -2.59
C THR A 121 1.28 -7.54 -1.26
N GLY A 122 2.42 -8.06 -0.79
CA GLY A 122 2.59 -8.66 0.53
C GLY A 122 2.75 -7.63 1.65
N SER A 123 3.67 -7.88 2.59
CA SER A 123 3.99 -6.97 3.69
C SER A 123 5.31 -7.31 4.36
N ALA A 124 6.05 -6.31 4.85
CA ALA A 124 7.19 -6.51 5.74
C ALA A 124 6.81 -7.14 7.09
N LEU A 125 5.53 -7.11 7.48
CA LEU A 125 5.07 -7.73 8.74
C LEU A 125 5.02 -9.28 8.68
N VAL A 126 5.51 -9.88 7.61
CA VAL A 126 5.79 -11.33 7.53
C VAL A 126 7.09 -11.71 8.24
N TYR A 127 7.99 -10.77 8.43
CA TYR A 127 9.25 -11.02 9.11
C TYR A 127 9.08 -11.18 10.62
N ARG A 128 10.00 -11.93 11.21
CA ARG A 128 10.22 -11.88 12.65
C ARG A 128 10.73 -10.48 13.02
N PRO A 129 10.22 -9.87 14.11
CA PRO A 129 10.75 -8.61 14.63
C PRO A 129 12.27 -8.63 14.80
N SER A 130 12.95 -7.54 14.41
CA SER A 130 14.41 -7.41 14.48
C SER A 130 14.79 -5.94 14.67
N ASP A 131 15.91 -5.71 15.34
CA ASP A 131 16.50 -4.39 15.52
C ASP A 131 17.47 -4.01 14.40
N THR A 132 17.73 -4.95 13.47
CA THR A 132 18.58 -4.75 12.29
C THR A 132 17.76 -4.67 11.02
N ALA A 133 18.36 -4.16 9.94
CA ALA A 133 17.72 -4.11 8.63
C ALA A 133 17.34 -5.51 8.13
N LEU A 134 16.09 -5.66 7.70
CA LEU A 134 15.50 -6.88 7.21
C LEU A 134 15.74 -7.01 5.70
N SER A 135 16.52 -7.99 5.30
CA SER A 135 16.60 -8.43 3.91
C SER A 135 15.53 -9.49 3.62
N GLU A 136 15.34 -9.84 2.35
CA GLU A 136 14.36 -10.87 1.99
C GLU A 136 14.75 -12.28 2.46
N ASP A 137 15.98 -12.47 2.88
CA ASP A 137 16.52 -13.73 3.45
C ASP A 137 16.43 -13.76 4.99
N SER A 138 15.94 -12.67 5.60
CA SER A 138 15.71 -12.59 7.04
C SER A 138 14.62 -13.56 7.51
N PRO A 139 14.69 -14.03 8.78
CA PRO A 139 13.74 -15.01 9.31
C PRO A 139 12.29 -14.54 9.21
N ILE A 140 11.43 -15.42 8.71
CA ILE A 140 9.98 -15.25 8.69
C ILE A 140 9.42 -15.63 10.08
N GLY A 141 8.46 -14.83 10.56
CA GLY A 141 7.80 -15.05 11.85
C GLY A 141 6.84 -13.91 12.18
N PRO A 142 5.67 -13.86 11.49
CA PRO A 142 4.70 -12.78 11.70
C PRO A 142 4.21 -12.74 13.14
N ALA A 143 4.17 -11.54 13.73
CA ALA A 143 3.75 -11.30 15.12
C ALA A 143 2.30 -10.77 15.23
N SER A 144 1.53 -10.79 14.14
CA SER A 144 0.14 -10.30 14.12
C SER A 144 -0.73 -11.13 13.19
N PRO A 145 -2.06 -11.16 13.40
CA PRO A 145 -2.99 -11.82 12.47
C PRO A 145 -2.88 -11.27 11.04
N TYR A 146 -2.67 -9.98 10.88
CA TYR A 146 -2.37 -9.36 9.59
C TYR A 146 -1.13 -9.98 8.94
N GLY A 147 -0.01 -10.03 9.66
CA GLY A 147 1.24 -10.61 9.15
C GLY A 147 1.07 -12.07 8.74
N VAL A 148 0.30 -12.85 9.52
CA VAL A 148 -0.04 -14.25 9.19
C VAL A 148 -0.82 -14.31 7.86
N SER A 149 -1.86 -13.47 7.69
CA SER A 149 -2.65 -13.45 6.45
C SER A 149 -1.80 -13.06 5.23
N LYS A 150 -0.87 -12.11 5.39
CA LYS A 150 0.03 -11.68 4.32
C LYS A 150 1.10 -12.73 3.98
N LEU A 151 1.58 -13.48 4.97
CA LEU A 151 2.46 -14.61 4.73
C LEU A 151 1.74 -15.73 3.97
N ALA A 152 0.52 -16.07 4.37
CA ALA A 152 -0.26 -17.07 3.67
C ALA A 152 -0.58 -16.63 2.22
N GLN A 153 -0.92 -15.34 2.00
CA GLN A 153 -1.07 -14.74 0.67
C GLN A 153 0.22 -14.90 -0.17
N GLU A 154 1.36 -14.58 0.39
CA GLU A 154 2.68 -14.73 -0.26
C GLU A 154 2.92 -16.18 -0.68
N LEU A 155 2.69 -17.15 0.22
CA LEU A 155 2.88 -18.57 -0.05
C LEU A 155 1.96 -19.08 -1.17
N VAL A 156 0.69 -18.64 -1.19
CA VAL A 156 -0.23 -18.93 -2.30
C VAL A 156 0.31 -18.39 -3.62
N GLY A 157 0.81 -17.15 -3.62
CA GLY A 157 1.41 -16.55 -4.81
C GLY A 157 2.67 -17.27 -5.30
N LEU A 158 3.58 -17.65 -4.39
CA LEU A 158 4.82 -18.35 -4.73
C LEU A 158 4.59 -19.78 -5.24
N ALA A 159 3.50 -20.44 -4.81
CA ALA A 159 3.10 -21.76 -5.26
C ALA A 159 2.37 -21.76 -6.62
N ALA A 160 1.83 -20.62 -7.05
CA ALA A 160 1.04 -20.50 -8.27
C ALA A 160 1.89 -20.72 -9.54
N ARG A 161 1.21 -21.10 -10.63
CA ARG A 161 1.82 -21.17 -11.96
C ARG A 161 1.99 -19.79 -12.58
N GLY A 162 2.80 -19.70 -13.62
CA GLY A 162 3.06 -18.44 -14.33
C GLY A 162 4.10 -17.55 -13.67
N ARG A 163 4.16 -16.30 -14.14
CA ARG A 163 5.09 -15.30 -13.64
C ARG A 163 4.47 -14.52 -12.49
N VAL A 164 4.71 -14.95 -11.26
CA VAL A 164 4.26 -14.26 -10.05
C VAL A 164 5.45 -13.61 -9.35
N ILE A 165 5.30 -12.33 -8.99
CA ILE A 165 6.24 -11.52 -8.22
C ILE A 165 5.55 -11.15 -6.91
N VAL A 166 6.24 -11.32 -5.79
CA VAL A 166 5.72 -10.92 -4.48
C VAL A 166 6.52 -9.74 -3.97
N THR A 167 5.84 -8.73 -3.44
CA THR A 167 6.50 -7.61 -2.78
C THR A 167 6.25 -7.65 -1.28
N ARG A 168 7.22 -7.19 -0.49
CA ARG A 168 7.11 -6.98 0.95
C ARG A 168 7.30 -5.48 1.22
N PRO A 169 6.24 -4.65 0.97
CA PRO A 169 6.33 -3.23 1.25
C PRO A 169 6.47 -3.00 2.75
N PHE A 170 7.36 -2.07 3.10
CA PHE A 170 7.47 -1.47 4.42
C PHE A 170 6.44 -0.32 4.51
N ASN A 171 6.51 0.49 5.58
CA ASN A 171 5.55 1.58 5.69
C ASN A 171 5.69 2.52 4.49
N HIS A 172 4.58 3.00 4.00
CA HIS A 172 4.55 4.04 2.99
C HIS A 172 3.51 5.10 3.37
N ALA A 173 3.79 6.34 3.01
CA ALA A 173 2.97 7.50 3.34
C ALA A 173 2.77 8.40 2.12
N GLY A 174 1.79 9.28 2.18
CA GLY A 174 1.52 10.27 1.15
C GLY A 174 0.08 10.74 1.11
N PRO A 175 -0.28 11.63 0.17
CA PRO A 175 -1.65 12.10 -0.03
C PRO A 175 -2.64 10.93 -0.12
N ARG A 176 -3.85 11.11 0.40
CA ARG A 176 -4.94 10.10 0.47
C ARG A 176 -4.71 8.94 1.45
N GLN A 177 -3.61 8.92 2.20
CA GLN A 177 -3.46 7.92 3.27
C GLN A 177 -4.53 8.11 4.34
N ALA A 178 -5.16 7.01 4.75
CA ALA A 178 -6.20 7.04 5.79
C ALA A 178 -5.65 7.55 7.14
N PRO A 179 -6.48 8.27 7.94
CA PRO A 179 -6.05 8.84 9.22
C PRO A 179 -5.83 7.80 10.35
N ALA A 180 -6.01 6.52 10.06
CA ALA A 180 -5.62 5.43 10.96
C ALA A 180 -4.10 5.25 11.07
N TYR A 181 -3.32 5.81 10.14
CA TYR A 181 -1.86 5.74 10.12
C TYR A 181 -1.24 7.00 10.72
N ALA A 182 -0.14 6.84 11.49
CA ALA A 182 0.42 7.89 12.34
C ALA A 182 0.67 9.21 11.60
N THR A 183 1.42 9.21 10.49
CA THR A 183 1.74 10.43 9.73
C THR A 183 0.49 11.13 9.22
N SER A 184 -0.48 10.38 8.71
CA SER A 184 -1.75 10.93 8.22
C SER A 184 -2.63 11.42 9.38
N SER A 185 -2.66 10.71 10.51
CA SER A 185 -3.33 11.16 11.73
C SER A 185 -2.77 12.50 12.22
N PHE A 186 -1.45 12.64 12.26
CA PHE A 186 -0.81 13.89 12.68
C PHE A 186 -1.15 15.04 11.73
N ALA A 187 -0.98 14.83 10.43
CA ALA A 187 -1.30 15.85 9.42
C ALA A 187 -2.77 16.30 9.49
N ARG A 188 -3.70 15.35 9.61
CA ARG A 188 -5.12 15.66 9.76
C ARG A 188 -5.40 16.50 11.01
N GLN A 189 -4.89 16.06 12.19
CA GLN A 189 -5.10 16.75 13.45
C GLN A 189 -4.54 18.18 13.42
N ILE A 190 -3.35 18.38 12.81
CA ILE A 190 -2.76 19.70 12.62
C ILE A 190 -3.68 20.60 11.79
N VAL A 191 -4.15 20.08 10.66
CA VAL A 191 -4.99 20.85 9.74
C VAL A 191 -6.37 21.16 10.35
N GLU A 192 -6.96 20.24 11.09
CA GLU A 192 -8.20 20.46 11.84
C GLU A 192 -8.02 21.59 12.90
N ALA A 193 -6.85 21.64 13.56
CA ALA A 193 -6.49 22.72 14.48
C ALA A 193 -6.26 24.05 13.75
N GLU A 194 -5.55 24.04 12.60
CA GLU A 194 -5.38 25.23 11.75
C GLU A 194 -6.72 25.84 11.30
N ALA A 195 -7.72 24.98 11.07
CA ALA A 195 -9.06 25.37 10.64
C ALA A 195 -10.00 25.74 11.81
N GLY A 196 -9.54 25.63 13.07
CA GLY A 196 -10.37 25.89 14.27
C GLY A 196 -11.47 24.84 14.50
N ILE A 197 -11.37 23.67 13.88
CA ILE A 197 -12.33 22.56 14.03
C ILE A 197 -12.09 21.81 15.35
N ARG A 198 -10.84 21.81 15.82
CA ARG A 198 -10.44 21.20 17.08
C ARG A 198 -9.47 22.09 17.85
N GLU A 199 -9.34 21.85 19.15
CA GLU A 199 -8.28 22.42 19.97
C GLU A 199 -6.90 22.09 19.37
N PRO A 200 -5.91 22.99 19.51
CA PRO A 200 -4.56 22.78 18.95
C PRO A 200 -3.73 21.79 19.78
N VAL A 201 -4.33 20.64 20.09
CA VAL A 201 -3.74 19.53 20.85
C VAL A 201 -3.70 18.29 19.94
N LEU A 202 -2.50 17.77 19.69
CA LEU A 202 -2.29 16.52 18.99
C LEU A 202 -2.20 15.36 19.99
N GLU A 203 -3.12 14.43 19.85
CA GLU A 203 -3.10 13.17 20.59
C GLU A 203 -2.27 12.14 19.84
N VAL A 204 -1.22 11.62 20.48
CA VAL A 204 -0.24 10.74 19.87
C VAL A 204 -0.04 9.46 20.69
N GLY A 205 0.42 8.39 20.01
CA GLY A 205 0.86 7.15 20.65
C GLY A 205 2.37 7.14 20.90
N ASN A 206 3.02 6.00 20.58
CA ASN A 206 4.45 5.81 20.74
C ASN A 206 5.25 6.63 19.71
N LEU A 207 5.98 7.63 20.17
CA LEU A 207 6.83 8.51 19.35
C LEU A 207 8.27 7.99 19.19
N ASP A 208 8.68 7.00 19.98
CA ASP A 208 10.06 6.47 19.95
C ASP A 208 10.24 5.36 18.92
N ALA A 209 9.15 4.78 18.45
CA ALA A 209 9.19 3.78 17.40
C ALA A 209 9.86 4.32 16.12
N ARG A 210 10.66 3.46 15.47
CA ARG A 210 11.36 3.79 14.23
C ARG A 210 10.77 3.01 13.07
N ARG A 211 10.47 3.70 11.97
CA ARG A 211 9.81 3.12 10.79
C ARG A 211 10.53 3.52 9.51
N ASP A 212 10.83 2.51 8.69
CA ASP A 212 11.17 2.75 7.29
C ASP A 212 9.92 3.21 6.56
N ILE A 213 9.92 4.45 6.10
CA ILE A 213 8.79 5.08 5.42
C ILE A 213 9.22 5.54 4.04
N THR A 214 8.60 4.97 3.03
CA THR A 214 8.75 5.34 1.62
C THR A 214 7.56 6.18 1.17
N ASP A 215 7.77 7.14 0.28
CA ASP A 215 6.64 7.81 -0.38
C ASP A 215 5.83 6.80 -1.20
N VAL A 216 4.51 6.88 -1.15
CA VAL A 216 3.64 5.94 -1.89
C VAL A 216 3.89 5.98 -3.39
N ARG A 217 4.26 7.13 -3.95
CA ARG A 217 4.59 7.29 -5.38
C ARG A 217 5.88 6.54 -5.75
N ASP A 218 6.87 6.53 -4.87
CA ASP A 218 8.07 5.69 -5.02
C ASP A 218 7.74 4.20 -4.84
N THR A 219 6.81 3.87 -3.95
CA THR A 219 6.35 2.49 -3.74
C THR A 219 5.68 1.94 -5.01
N VAL A 220 4.76 2.67 -5.61
CA VAL A 220 4.06 2.19 -6.83
C VAL A 220 4.98 2.17 -8.05
N ARG A 221 5.96 3.08 -8.12
CA ARG A 221 7.04 3.03 -9.11
C ARG A 221 7.87 1.75 -8.98
N ALA A 222 8.14 1.29 -7.74
CA ALA A 222 8.79 0.00 -7.51
C ALA A 222 7.94 -1.16 -8.04
N TYR A 223 6.63 -1.14 -7.83
CA TYR A 223 5.72 -2.17 -8.35
C TYR A 223 5.77 -2.27 -9.87
N ARG A 224 5.73 -1.13 -10.57
CA ARG A 224 5.85 -1.10 -12.02
C ARG A 224 7.20 -1.66 -12.48
N LEU A 225 8.31 -1.20 -11.91
CA LEU A 225 9.65 -1.68 -12.28
C LEU A 225 9.83 -3.18 -12.01
N LEU A 226 9.25 -3.69 -10.93
CA LEU A 226 9.26 -5.11 -10.62
C LEU A 226 8.43 -5.91 -11.62
N MET A 227 7.29 -5.39 -12.08
CA MET A 227 6.51 -6.03 -13.13
C MET A 227 7.32 -6.15 -14.43
N GLU A 228 8.12 -5.15 -14.76
CA GLU A 228 8.97 -5.14 -15.96
C GLU A 228 10.20 -6.06 -15.82
N LYS A 229 10.93 -5.93 -14.71
CA LYS A 229 12.31 -6.46 -14.55
C LYS A 229 12.47 -7.49 -13.43
N GLY A 230 11.50 -7.59 -12.51
CA GLY A 230 11.59 -8.49 -11.36
C GLY A 230 11.58 -9.95 -11.77
N ARG A 231 12.21 -10.78 -10.96
CA ARG A 231 12.28 -12.24 -11.17
C ARG A 231 11.08 -12.91 -10.50
N ALA A 232 10.45 -13.81 -11.23
CA ALA A 232 9.34 -14.61 -10.72
C ALA A 232 9.73 -15.48 -9.53
N ARG A 233 8.75 -15.74 -8.65
CA ARG A 233 8.89 -16.60 -7.47
C ARG A 233 9.98 -16.15 -6.49
N ARG A 234 10.21 -14.83 -6.43
CA ARG A 234 11.17 -14.21 -5.55
C ARG A 234 10.53 -13.02 -4.87
N PRO A 235 10.53 -12.93 -3.53
CA PRO A 235 10.04 -11.76 -2.85
C PRO A 235 11.00 -10.58 -2.98
N TYR A 236 10.47 -9.36 -2.90
CA TYR A 236 11.22 -8.11 -2.95
C TYR A 236 10.76 -7.17 -1.84
N ASN A 237 11.67 -6.71 -1.02
CA ASN A 237 11.43 -5.62 -0.11
C ASN A 237 11.21 -4.33 -0.91
N VAL A 238 10.14 -3.61 -0.57
CA VAL A 238 9.90 -2.27 -1.08
C VAL A 238 9.98 -1.32 0.10
N CYS A 239 11.15 -0.72 0.27
CA CYS A 239 11.51 0.12 1.41
C CYS A 239 12.54 1.16 1.00
N ARG A 240 12.69 2.19 1.84
CA ARG A 240 13.66 3.25 1.62
C ARG A 240 15.09 2.84 2.05
N GLY A 241 15.19 1.96 3.04
CA GLY A 241 16.46 1.60 3.67
C GLY A 241 16.90 2.56 4.78
N GLU A 242 15.97 3.39 5.26
CA GLU A 242 16.19 4.35 6.35
C GLU A 242 14.98 4.37 7.28
N ALA A 243 15.22 4.28 8.59
CA ALA A 243 14.15 4.31 9.59
C ALA A 243 14.12 5.65 10.33
N PHE A 244 13.00 6.35 10.22
CA PHE A 244 12.71 7.60 10.90
C PHE A 244 12.05 7.33 12.27
N ARG A 245 12.47 8.08 13.30
CA ARG A 245 11.73 8.11 14.56
C ARG A 245 10.38 8.80 14.34
N VAL A 246 9.31 8.22 14.83
CA VAL A 246 7.94 8.77 14.64
C VAL A 246 7.83 10.18 15.20
N GLY A 247 8.51 10.46 16.33
CA GLY A 247 8.58 11.80 16.91
C GLY A 247 9.23 12.84 15.98
N ASP A 248 10.29 12.47 15.25
CA ASP A 248 10.96 13.39 14.32
C ASP A 248 10.05 13.76 13.13
N LEU A 249 9.23 12.79 12.67
CA LEU A 249 8.21 13.03 11.63
C LEU A 249 7.10 13.95 12.14
N LEU A 250 6.66 13.77 13.38
CA LEU A 250 5.69 14.66 14.01
C LEU A 250 6.25 16.08 14.13
N GLU A 251 7.47 16.24 14.63
CA GLU A 251 8.13 17.55 14.72
C GLU A 251 8.27 18.22 13.36
N ALA A 252 8.60 17.46 12.31
CA ALA A 252 8.68 17.99 10.96
C ALA A 252 7.32 18.49 10.43
N LEU A 253 6.23 17.83 10.78
CA LEU A 253 4.87 18.28 10.47
C LEU A 253 4.48 19.52 11.29
N VAL A 254 4.75 19.52 12.60
CA VAL A 254 4.45 20.66 13.50
C VAL A 254 5.19 21.93 13.06
N ARG A 255 6.45 21.81 12.64
CA ARG A 255 7.20 22.97 12.10
C ARG A 255 6.55 23.61 10.85
N GLN A 256 5.71 22.87 10.14
CA GLN A 256 4.96 23.34 8.96
C GLN A 256 3.55 23.81 9.32
N SER A 257 3.14 23.68 10.59
CA SER A 257 1.83 24.11 11.08
C SER A 257 1.76 25.65 11.16
N LYS A 258 0.56 26.17 10.87
CA LYS A 258 0.20 27.58 11.07
C LYS A 258 -0.35 27.85 12.47
N ALA A 259 -0.62 26.83 13.26
CA ALA A 259 -1.12 26.90 14.63
C ALA A 259 -0.03 26.50 15.63
N ALA A 260 -0.07 27.07 16.83
CA ALA A 260 0.77 26.61 17.93
C ALA A 260 0.18 25.29 18.47
N ILE A 261 0.89 24.19 18.25
CA ILE A 261 0.42 22.84 18.56
C ILE A 261 1.03 22.35 19.89
N GLU A 262 0.19 21.92 20.80
CA GLU A 262 0.57 21.10 21.96
C GLU A 262 0.53 19.63 21.59
N VAL A 263 1.52 18.84 22.01
CA VAL A 263 1.57 17.38 21.79
C VAL A 263 1.27 16.68 23.11
N ARG A 264 0.28 15.78 23.10
CA ARG A 264 -0.15 15.01 24.29
C ARG A 264 -0.19 13.53 23.97
N THR A 265 0.49 12.73 24.79
CA THR A 265 0.40 11.27 24.69
C THR A 265 -0.96 10.78 25.17
N ASP A 266 -1.64 10.02 24.30
CA ASP A 266 -2.89 9.32 24.64
C ASP A 266 -2.57 7.84 24.90
N PRO A 267 -2.76 7.33 26.14
CA PRO A 267 -2.51 5.92 26.44
C PRO A 267 -3.32 4.94 25.60
N ALA A 268 -4.52 5.34 25.12
CA ALA A 268 -5.35 4.49 24.27
C ALA A 268 -4.74 4.25 22.88
N ARG A 269 -3.76 5.08 22.48
CA ARG A 269 -3.02 4.95 21.21
C ARG A 269 -1.71 4.15 21.35
N LEU A 270 -1.34 3.76 22.57
CA LEU A 270 -0.18 2.89 22.81
C LEU A 270 -0.54 1.44 22.44
N ARG A 271 0.31 0.81 21.67
CA ARG A 271 0.11 -0.59 21.25
C ARG A 271 0.96 -1.52 22.13
N PRO A 272 0.37 -2.53 22.80
CA PRO A 272 1.12 -3.42 23.69
C PRO A 272 2.28 -4.16 22.99
N ASN A 273 2.14 -4.43 21.68
CA ASN A 273 3.11 -5.17 20.87
C ASN A 273 3.69 -4.30 19.75
N ASP A 274 3.92 -3.01 20.01
CA ASP A 274 4.52 -2.14 19.00
C ASP A 274 5.98 -2.53 18.76
N LEU A 275 6.35 -2.68 17.49
CA LEU A 275 7.73 -2.98 17.10
C LEU A 275 8.60 -1.73 17.33
N PRO A 276 9.71 -1.83 18.11
CA PRO A 276 10.60 -0.69 18.32
C PRO A 276 11.16 -0.17 16.98
N VAL A 277 11.58 -1.07 16.10
CA VAL A 277 12.17 -0.76 14.80
C VAL A 277 11.51 -1.61 13.71
N LEU A 278 11.25 -1.01 12.57
CA LEU A 278 10.94 -1.71 11.33
C LEU A 278 11.74 -1.03 10.22
N LEU A 279 12.85 -1.66 9.83
CA LEU A 279 13.82 -1.17 8.85
C LEU A 279 14.07 -2.25 7.80
N GLY A 280 14.02 -1.90 6.51
CA GLY A 280 14.25 -2.81 5.40
C GLY A 280 15.58 -2.59 4.70
N ASP A 281 16.01 -3.62 3.97
CA ASP A 281 17.12 -3.56 3.02
C ASP A 281 16.53 -3.58 1.58
N PRO A 282 16.67 -2.50 0.79
CA PRO A 282 16.18 -2.41 -0.59
C PRO A 282 17.15 -2.98 -1.63
N SER A 283 18.29 -3.54 -1.24
CA SER A 283 19.40 -3.88 -2.14
C SER A 283 18.99 -4.81 -3.28
N ARG A 284 18.13 -5.79 -3.02
CA ARG A 284 17.63 -6.73 -4.04
C ARG A 284 16.80 -6.00 -5.09
N LEU A 285 15.88 -5.14 -4.68
CA LEU A 285 15.06 -4.32 -5.57
C LEU A 285 15.95 -3.39 -6.41
N ALA A 286 16.88 -2.70 -5.77
CA ALA A 286 17.82 -1.79 -6.43
C ALA A 286 18.67 -2.52 -7.48
N HIS A 287 19.23 -3.67 -7.11
CA HIS A 287 20.07 -4.47 -8.01
C HIS A 287 19.32 -4.97 -9.25
N ASP A 288 18.11 -5.55 -9.06
CA ASP A 288 17.39 -6.19 -10.17
C ASP A 288 16.66 -5.18 -11.06
N THR A 289 16.32 -3.97 -10.55
CA THR A 289 15.48 -3.00 -11.28
C THR A 289 16.12 -1.64 -11.51
N GLY A 290 17.16 -1.29 -10.76
CA GLY A 290 17.72 0.06 -10.72
C GLY A 290 16.85 1.05 -9.90
N TRP A 291 15.92 0.54 -9.09
CA TRP A 291 15.07 1.40 -8.26
C TRP A 291 15.85 2.00 -7.08
N SER A 292 15.53 3.24 -6.77
CA SER A 292 15.92 3.91 -5.52
C SER A 292 14.83 4.91 -5.13
N PRO A 293 14.63 5.24 -3.84
CA PRO A 293 13.67 6.26 -3.46
C PRO A 293 14.11 7.63 -4.01
N ARG A 294 13.16 8.42 -4.54
CA ARG A 294 13.41 9.72 -5.16
C ARG A 294 12.79 10.87 -4.40
N ILE A 295 11.71 10.61 -3.67
CA ILE A 295 10.95 11.66 -2.97
C ILE A 295 11.46 11.74 -1.52
N PRO A 296 12.03 12.89 -1.09
CA PRO A 296 12.45 13.08 0.29
C PRO A 296 11.26 12.99 1.25
N ILE A 297 11.51 12.54 2.49
CA ILE A 297 10.43 12.39 3.49
C ILE A 297 9.78 13.74 3.81
N GLU A 298 10.52 14.82 3.79
CA GLU A 298 10.00 16.19 4.01
C GLU A 298 8.99 16.59 2.94
N GLN A 299 9.19 16.16 1.68
CA GLN A 299 8.24 16.40 0.60
C GLN A 299 6.98 15.56 0.82
N THR A 300 7.13 14.28 1.19
CA THR A 300 5.99 13.41 1.51
C THR A 300 5.10 14.00 2.61
N LEU A 301 5.72 14.51 3.70
CA LEU A 301 5.02 15.12 4.81
C LEU A 301 4.32 16.43 4.42
N ARG A 302 4.97 17.26 3.58
CA ARG A 302 4.38 18.49 3.05
C ARG A 302 3.15 18.19 2.20
N ASP A 303 3.28 17.27 1.24
CA ASP A 303 2.20 16.90 0.35
C ASP A 303 1.01 16.29 1.12
N LEU A 304 1.30 15.56 2.20
CA LEU A 304 0.28 14.99 3.08
C LEU A 304 -0.49 16.08 3.86
N LEU A 305 0.22 17.12 4.38
CA LEU A 305 -0.41 18.29 5.00
C LEU A 305 -1.29 19.04 4.01
N ASP A 306 -0.79 19.30 2.81
CA ASP A 306 -1.50 20.04 1.78
C ASP A 306 -2.74 19.27 1.31
N TYR A 307 -2.66 17.94 1.20
CA TYR A 307 -3.83 17.09 0.96
C TYR A 307 -4.92 17.29 2.04
N TRP A 308 -4.55 17.24 3.33
CA TRP A 308 -5.52 17.42 4.39
C TRP A 308 -6.09 18.84 4.46
N ARG A 309 -5.27 19.87 4.14
CA ARG A 309 -5.75 21.25 4.01
C ARG A 309 -6.81 21.40 2.93
N GLN A 310 -6.66 20.75 1.79
CA GLN A 310 -7.65 20.71 0.73
C GLN A 310 -8.93 19.99 1.18
N MET A 311 -8.79 18.83 1.80
CA MET A 311 -9.94 18.05 2.30
C MET A 311 -10.75 18.80 3.36
N VAL A 312 -10.09 19.41 4.34
CA VAL A 312 -10.75 20.13 5.44
C VAL A 312 -11.38 21.45 4.97
N SER A 313 -10.78 22.14 3.99
CA SER A 313 -11.35 23.38 3.43
C SER A 313 -12.56 23.16 2.52
N GLY A 314 -12.98 21.92 2.29
CA GLY A 314 -14.08 21.59 1.37
C GLY A 314 -13.74 21.85 -0.11
N LYS A 315 -12.52 22.26 -0.41
CA LYS A 315 -11.98 22.31 -1.77
C LYS A 315 -11.48 20.91 -2.07
N GLY A 316 -12.35 20.04 -2.59
CA GLY A 316 -11.96 18.68 -3.00
C GLY A 316 -10.64 18.70 -3.76
N VAL A 317 -9.87 17.60 -3.67
CA VAL A 317 -8.60 17.47 -4.40
C VAL A 317 -8.83 17.81 -5.86
N PRO A 318 -8.05 18.73 -6.48
CA PRO A 318 -8.08 18.89 -7.93
C PRO A 318 -7.75 17.55 -8.57
N HIS A 319 -8.53 17.16 -9.53
CA HIS A 319 -8.45 15.88 -10.24
C HIS A 319 -7.20 15.79 -11.11
#